data_9f35abf7e9df474bde0d0a8a02dcea91
#
_entry.id   9f35abf7e9df474bde0d0a8a02dcea91
#
_cell.length_a   1.000
_cell.length_b   1.000
_cell.length_c   1.000
_cell.angle_alpha   90.00
_cell.angle_beta   90.00
_cell.angle_gamma   90.00
#
_symmetry.space_group_name_H-M   'P 1'
#
loop_
_entity.id
_entity.type
_entity.pdbx_description
1 polymer ?
#
loop_
_entity_poly.entity_id
_entity_poly.type
_entity_poly.pdbx_seq_one_letter_code
_entity_poly.pdbx_strand_id
1 'polypeptide(L)'
;MPAFRYEAVDAAGRPRRGFLDAVSARAARDALRGDGLFPTAVEVASRSAGARTDATHLAAGILALTTRQLATLVVSGMPLDQALAAVAEQADHPGAARVLVAIREQVGAGESLADALSRFPRTFSDLYRGLVAVGAESGQLGGVLSRLADYLEARQALRQKFTAALIYPALVTVIALAVIATLLLYVVPQIVAVYQQSRQTLPWLTRALIASSDFLRATGGYWLGLVALLAVVAALLSRQERWRERWQGFLLATPVVGTVLRGLDTARFASTLAILTGSGAPLLRALETAAGVIWARPIRRAAHAAAAHVREGVSLARALASQRTFPALLVHLVANGEQSGRLPEMLDRAAREQDADVERRLTWLAALVQPALIVFMGAIVLVLVLAVMLPIVSMNQLIR
;
A
#
# COMPACT_ATOMS: atom_id res chain seq x y z
N MET A 1 -14.47 -14.80 33.36
CA MET A 1 -15.36 -15.99 33.39
C MET A 1 -15.19 -16.72 32.07
N PRO A 2 -15.29 -18.04 31.99
CA PRO A 2 -15.18 -18.77 30.74
C PRO A 2 -16.41 -18.43 29.84
N ALA A 3 -16.16 -18.15 28.55
CA ALA A 3 -17.20 -17.96 27.57
C ALA A 3 -17.68 -19.30 27.01
N PHE A 4 -18.97 -19.49 26.87
CA PHE A 4 -19.58 -20.67 26.26
C PHE A 4 -20.23 -20.29 24.94
N ARG A 5 -19.95 -21.03 23.89
CA ARG A 5 -20.68 -20.97 22.62
C ARG A 5 -21.92 -21.84 22.75
N TYR A 6 -23.06 -21.27 22.42
CA TYR A 6 -24.31 -22.02 22.44
C TYR A 6 -25.01 -22.06 21.09
N GLU A 7 -25.65 -23.16 20.82
CA GLU A 7 -26.70 -23.30 19.84
C GLU A 7 -27.99 -23.60 20.60
N ALA A 8 -29.03 -22.81 20.36
CA ALA A 8 -30.30 -22.94 21.03
C ALA A 8 -31.45 -22.71 20.05
N VAL A 9 -32.64 -23.13 20.42
CA VAL A 9 -33.89 -22.90 19.65
C VAL A 9 -34.81 -22.03 20.48
N ASP A 10 -35.39 -20.98 19.88
CA ASP A 10 -36.40 -20.15 20.57
C ASP A 10 -37.76 -20.88 20.64
N ALA A 11 -38.69 -20.31 21.40
CA ALA A 11 -40.03 -20.87 21.56
C ALA A 11 -40.81 -21.00 20.23
N ALA A 12 -40.40 -20.32 19.17
CA ALA A 12 -40.96 -20.39 17.83
C ALA A 12 -40.23 -21.41 16.91
N GLY A 13 -39.31 -22.23 17.44
CA GLY A 13 -38.57 -23.24 16.69
C GLY A 13 -37.41 -22.70 15.85
N ARG A 14 -37.03 -21.43 15.99
CA ARG A 14 -35.96 -20.81 15.20
C ARG A 14 -34.61 -21.00 15.86
N PRO A 15 -33.58 -21.40 15.10
CA PRO A 15 -32.22 -21.57 15.64
C PRO A 15 -31.59 -20.22 16.02
N ARG A 16 -31.05 -20.15 17.23
CA ARG A 16 -30.26 -19.04 17.77
C ARG A 16 -28.87 -19.53 18.11
N ARG A 17 -27.87 -18.76 17.77
CA ARG A 17 -26.45 -19.02 18.08
C ARG A 17 -25.83 -17.79 18.70
N GLY A 18 -25.01 -17.98 19.73
CA GLY A 18 -24.36 -16.86 20.41
C GLY A 18 -23.26 -17.32 21.37
N PHE A 19 -22.77 -16.36 22.14
CA PHE A 19 -21.82 -16.60 23.23
C PHE A 19 -22.45 -16.10 24.52
N LEU A 20 -22.16 -16.81 25.63
CA LEU A 20 -22.63 -16.46 26.95
C LEU A 20 -21.49 -16.69 27.95
N ASP A 21 -21.19 -15.72 28.82
CA ASP A 21 -20.26 -15.85 29.90
C ASP A 21 -20.94 -16.52 31.10
N ALA A 22 -20.40 -17.66 31.54
CA ALA A 22 -20.94 -18.39 32.70
C ALA A 22 -19.80 -19.05 33.47
N VAL A 23 -20.04 -19.35 34.74
CA VAL A 23 -19.07 -20.01 35.63
C VAL A 23 -18.87 -21.47 35.23
N SER A 24 -19.88 -22.09 34.61
CA SER A 24 -19.85 -23.51 34.18
C SER A 24 -20.81 -23.75 33.02
N ALA A 25 -20.64 -24.82 32.25
CA ALA A 25 -21.54 -25.21 31.17
C ALA A 25 -22.99 -25.46 31.67
N ARG A 26 -23.13 -25.84 32.94
CA ARG A 26 -24.44 -26.02 33.59
C ARG A 26 -25.11 -24.65 33.83
N ALA A 27 -24.37 -23.70 34.38
CA ALA A 27 -24.85 -22.34 34.60
C ALA A 27 -25.22 -21.62 33.27
N ALA A 28 -24.44 -21.87 32.19
CA ALA A 28 -24.75 -21.36 30.87
C ALA A 28 -26.08 -21.94 30.33
N ARG A 29 -26.34 -23.24 30.52
CA ARG A 29 -27.60 -23.86 30.13
C ARG A 29 -28.81 -23.33 30.93
N ASP A 30 -28.62 -23.11 32.23
CA ASP A 30 -29.69 -22.61 33.09
C ASP A 30 -30.01 -21.14 32.77
N ALA A 31 -29.02 -20.32 32.49
CA ALA A 31 -29.22 -18.94 32.04
C ALA A 31 -30.00 -18.86 30.69
N LEU A 32 -29.58 -19.67 29.70
CA LEU A 32 -30.27 -19.73 28.40
C LEU A 32 -31.76 -20.18 28.54
N ARG A 33 -32.03 -21.12 29.45
CA ARG A 33 -33.41 -21.53 29.74
C ARG A 33 -34.23 -20.42 30.40
N GLY A 34 -33.57 -19.62 31.28
CA GLY A 34 -34.18 -18.43 31.86
C GLY A 34 -34.58 -17.39 30.83
N ASP A 35 -33.82 -17.28 29.74
CA ASP A 35 -34.08 -16.39 28.62
C ASP A 35 -35.04 -16.97 27.57
N GLY A 36 -35.69 -18.13 27.87
CA GLY A 36 -36.65 -18.76 26.97
C GLY A 36 -36.03 -19.47 25.76
N LEU A 37 -34.70 -19.77 25.83
CA LEU A 37 -33.97 -20.47 24.79
C LEU A 37 -33.72 -21.92 25.21
N PHE A 38 -33.99 -22.86 24.29
CA PHE A 38 -33.71 -24.29 24.53
C PHE A 38 -32.35 -24.67 23.96
N PRO A 39 -31.29 -24.78 24.77
CA PRO A 39 -29.95 -25.08 24.31
C PRO A 39 -29.84 -26.49 23.74
N THR A 40 -29.47 -26.62 22.47
CA THR A 40 -29.17 -27.90 21.80
C THR A 40 -27.72 -28.31 21.93
N ALA A 41 -26.78 -27.34 21.96
CA ALA A 41 -25.40 -27.56 22.23
C ALA A 41 -24.83 -26.37 23.07
N VAL A 42 -24.05 -26.68 24.10
CA VAL A 42 -23.29 -25.70 24.88
C VAL A 42 -21.88 -26.26 25.06
N GLU A 43 -20.96 -25.65 24.37
CA GLU A 43 -19.55 -26.02 24.42
C GLU A 43 -18.76 -24.88 25.05
N VAL A 44 -17.74 -25.21 25.84
CA VAL A 44 -16.76 -24.22 26.29
C VAL A 44 -16.22 -23.60 25.00
N ALA A 45 -16.45 -22.32 24.80
CA ALA A 45 -15.75 -21.59 23.77
C ALA A 45 -14.27 -21.74 24.14
N SER A 46 -13.63 -22.78 23.60
CA SER A 46 -12.19 -22.85 23.68
C SER A 46 -11.74 -21.52 23.11
N ARG A 47 -11.18 -20.64 23.95
CA ARG A 47 -10.36 -19.55 23.46
C ARG A 47 -9.39 -20.24 22.52
N SER A 48 -9.73 -20.27 21.26
CA SER A 48 -8.77 -20.59 20.22
C SER A 48 -7.78 -19.42 20.24
N ALA A 49 -6.95 -19.40 21.27
CA ALA A 49 -5.76 -18.58 21.38
C ALA A 49 -4.77 -18.90 20.23
N GLY A 50 -5.24 -19.53 19.19
CA GLY A 50 -4.55 -19.90 17.99
C GLY A 50 -5.31 -19.58 16.70
N ALA A 51 -6.51 -18.98 16.75
CA ALA A 51 -7.24 -18.61 15.55
C ALA A 51 -6.65 -17.36 14.92
N ARG A 52 -5.53 -17.53 14.17
CA ARG A 52 -5.07 -16.65 13.07
C ARG A 52 -5.21 -15.15 13.33
N THR A 53 -4.55 -14.62 14.36
CA THR A 53 -4.20 -13.20 14.51
C THR A 53 -3.38 -12.71 13.32
N ASP A 54 -2.70 -13.61 12.65
CA ASP A 54 -1.83 -13.37 11.48
C ASP A 54 -2.58 -12.95 10.21
N ALA A 55 -3.90 -13.09 10.15
CA ALA A 55 -4.70 -12.85 8.94
C ALA A 55 -5.37 -11.47 8.86
N THR A 56 -5.36 -10.68 9.92
CA THR A 56 -6.06 -9.40 9.96
C THR A 56 -5.15 -8.28 9.45
N HIS A 57 -5.27 -7.97 8.16
CA HIS A 57 -4.64 -6.80 7.56
C HIS A 57 -5.66 -5.65 7.54
N LEU A 58 -5.38 -4.57 8.25
CA LEU A 58 -6.18 -3.35 8.16
C LEU A 58 -5.75 -2.53 6.93
N ALA A 59 -6.72 -2.03 6.19
CA ALA A 59 -6.44 -1.08 5.11
C ALA A 59 -5.77 0.18 5.66
N ALA A 60 -4.87 0.78 4.89
CA ALA A 60 -4.07 1.92 5.33
C ALA A 60 -4.91 3.11 5.84
N GLY A 61 -6.08 3.35 5.23
CA GLY A 61 -7.01 4.41 5.67
C GLY A 61 -7.63 4.12 7.04
N ILE A 62 -7.99 2.85 7.30
CA ILE A 62 -8.54 2.42 8.59
C ILE A 62 -7.47 2.56 9.68
N LEU A 63 -6.22 2.13 9.38
CA LEU A 63 -5.11 2.27 10.31
C LEU A 63 -4.82 3.74 10.63
N ALA A 64 -4.83 4.64 9.64
CA ALA A 64 -4.61 6.07 9.85
C ALA A 64 -5.71 6.65 10.75
N LEU A 65 -6.99 6.35 10.47
CA LEU A 65 -8.12 6.82 11.25
C LEU A 65 -8.07 6.32 12.71
N THR A 66 -7.88 5.03 12.92
CA THR A 66 -7.80 4.43 14.26
C THR A 66 -6.60 4.98 15.05
N THR A 67 -5.47 5.22 14.38
CA THR A 67 -4.30 5.84 15.01
C THR A 67 -4.59 7.29 15.40
N ARG A 68 -5.29 8.07 14.57
CA ARG A 68 -5.71 9.44 14.86
C ARG A 68 -6.65 9.50 16.07
N GLN A 69 -7.66 8.65 16.09
CA GLN A 69 -8.61 8.55 17.20
C GLN A 69 -7.88 8.21 18.50
N LEU A 70 -7.03 7.18 18.48
CA LEU A 70 -6.23 6.77 19.64
C LEU A 70 -5.31 7.89 20.11
N ALA A 71 -4.61 8.57 19.18
CA ALA A 71 -3.73 9.68 19.48
C ALA A 71 -4.50 10.81 20.20
N THR A 72 -5.67 11.19 19.68
CA THR A 72 -6.50 12.26 20.23
C THR A 72 -6.91 11.95 21.68
N LEU A 73 -7.36 10.75 21.95
CA LEU A 73 -7.79 10.32 23.27
C LEU A 73 -6.60 10.26 24.27
N VAL A 74 -5.46 9.72 23.84
CA VAL A 74 -4.26 9.62 24.69
C VAL A 74 -3.66 11.01 24.97
N VAL A 75 -3.65 11.92 23.98
CA VAL A 75 -3.20 13.32 24.17
C VAL A 75 -4.12 14.07 25.12
N SER A 76 -5.43 13.78 25.13
CA SER A 76 -6.37 14.37 26.08
C SER A 76 -6.23 13.83 27.52
N GLY A 77 -5.29 12.91 27.75
CA GLY A 77 -5.03 12.34 29.08
C GLY A 77 -5.84 11.10 29.42
N MET A 78 -6.59 10.53 28.44
CA MET A 78 -7.33 9.28 28.66
C MET A 78 -6.37 8.12 28.86
N PRO A 79 -6.58 7.24 29.87
CA PRO A 79 -5.81 6.02 30.03
C PRO A 79 -5.85 5.14 28.78
N LEU A 80 -4.72 4.50 28.44
CA LEU A 80 -4.55 3.77 27.19
C LEU A 80 -5.58 2.64 27.01
N ASP A 81 -5.91 1.93 28.06
CA ASP A 81 -6.92 0.84 28.05
C ASP A 81 -8.31 1.37 27.72
N GLN A 82 -8.69 2.53 28.26
CA GLN A 82 -9.96 3.19 27.97
C GLN A 82 -9.98 3.77 26.56
N ALA A 83 -8.88 4.37 26.11
CA ALA A 83 -8.74 4.88 24.76
C ALA A 83 -8.87 3.75 23.72
N LEU A 84 -8.22 2.61 23.96
CA LEU A 84 -8.35 1.41 23.09
C LEU A 84 -9.79 0.88 23.07
N ALA A 85 -10.49 0.88 24.22
CA ALA A 85 -11.89 0.46 24.29
C ALA A 85 -12.79 1.40 23.47
N ALA A 86 -12.66 2.71 23.68
CA ALA A 86 -13.49 3.71 23.00
C ALA A 86 -13.31 3.67 21.48
N VAL A 87 -12.04 3.54 21.00
CA VAL A 87 -11.77 3.40 19.56
C VAL A 87 -12.30 2.08 19.01
N ALA A 88 -12.23 0.99 19.77
CA ALA A 88 -12.77 -0.31 19.35
C ALA A 88 -14.30 -0.29 19.22
N GLU A 89 -15.01 0.39 20.13
CA GLU A 89 -16.47 0.56 20.10
C GLU A 89 -16.93 1.45 18.93
N GLN A 90 -16.14 2.47 18.58
CA GLN A 90 -16.44 3.39 17.47
C GLN A 90 -15.97 2.86 16.11
N ALA A 91 -15.29 1.72 16.06
CA ALA A 91 -14.73 1.22 14.81
C ALA A 91 -15.80 0.67 13.88
N ASP A 92 -16.06 1.34 12.75
CA ASP A 92 -16.99 0.88 11.69
C ASP A 92 -16.55 -0.45 11.07
N HIS A 93 -15.25 -0.74 11.09
CA HIS A 93 -14.69 -1.93 10.47
C HIS A 93 -14.49 -3.06 11.49
N PRO A 94 -15.21 -4.20 11.35
CA PRO A 94 -15.17 -5.27 12.35
C PRO A 94 -13.77 -5.89 12.56
N GLY A 95 -12.89 -5.78 11.54
CA GLY A 95 -11.48 -6.18 11.66
C GLY A 95 -10.69 -5.25 12.59
N ALA A 96 -10.95 -3.94 12.53
CA ALA A 96 -10.29 -2.97 13.40
C ALA A 96 -10.73 -3.15 14.86
N ALA A 97 -12.05 -3.28 15.10
CA ALA A 97 -12.58 -3.55 16.43
C ALA A 97 -11.92 -4.78 17.07
N ARG A 98 -11.84 -5.90 16.34
CA ARG A 98 -11.20 -7.14 16.84
C ARG A 98 -9.73 -6.97 17.16
N VAL A 99 -8.97 -6.26 16.31
CA VAL A 99 -7.54 -6.00 16.55
C VAL A 99 -7.36 -5.14 17.79
N LEU A 100 -8.14 -4.07 17.93
CA LEU A 100 -8.06 -3.16 19.08
C LEU A 100 -8.46 -3.83 20.39
N VAL A 101 -9.52 -4.65 20.37
CA VAL A 101 -9.91 -5.46 21.56
C VAL A 101 -8.80 -6.43 21.97
N ALA A 102 -8.18 -7.12 21.00
CA ALA A 102 -7.08 -8.04 21.29
C ALA A 102 -5.84 -7.30 21.84
N ILE A 103 -5.52 -6.12 21.31
CA ILE A 103 -4.43 -5.28 21.84
C ILE A 103 -4.76 -4.83 23.26
N ARG A 104 -5.99 -4.36 23.51
CA ARG A 104 -6.45 -3.97 24.84
C ARG A 104 -6.33 -5.10 25.86
N GLU A 105 -6.71 -6.32 25.50
CA GLU A 105 -6.59 -7.49 26.39
C GLU A 105 -5.12 -7.76 26.79
N GLN A 106 -4.18 -7.61 25.86
CA GLN A 106 -2.75 -7.81 26.14
C GLN A 106 -2.19 -6.69 27.02
N VAL A 107 -2.53 -5.45 26.73
CA VAL A 107 -2.13 -4.29 27.55
C VAL A 107 -2.72 -4.42 28.96
N GLY A 108 -3.98 -4.84 29.09
CA GLY A 108 -4.62 -5.11 30.38
C GLY A 108 -4.02 -6.30 31.14
N ALA A 109 -3.37 -7.22 30.45
CA ALA A 109 -2.59 -8.31 31.04
C ALA A 109 -1.16 -7.89 31.46
N GLY A 110 -0.78 -6.61 31.24
CA GLY A 110 0.51 -6.04 31.62
C GLY A 110 1.58 -6.09 30.53
N GLU A 111 1.24 -6.52 29.29
CA GLU A 111 2.18 -6.42 28.18
C GLU A 111 2.36 -4.96 27.72
N SER A 112 3.54 -4.63 27.17
CA SER A 112 3.74 -3.32 26.58
C SER A 112 2.86 -3.17 25.32
N LEU A 113 2.44 -1.93 25.01
CA LEU A 113 1.69 -1.66 23.78
C LEU A 113 2.48 -2.12 22.52
N ALA A 114 3.78 -1.92 22.50
CA ALA A 114 4.64 -2.34 21.40
C ALA A 114 4.66 -3.87 21.19
N ASP A 115 4.68 -4.63 22.27
CA ASP A 115 4.64 -6.10 22.22
C ASP A 115 3.26 -6.59 21.77
N ALA A 116 2.18 -5.99 22.28
CA ALA A 116 0.82 -6.29 21.86
C ALA A 116 0.62 -6.03 20.33
N LEU A 117 1.16 -4.92 19.81
CA LEU A 117 1.15 -4.60 18.38
C LEU A 117 1.99 -5.57 17.55
N SER A 118 3.06 -6.15 18.11
CA SER A 118 3.94 -7.08 17.40
C SER A 118 3.24 -8.39 17.00
N ARG A 119 2.12 -8.71 17.62
CA ARG A 119 1.27 -9.85 17.27
C ARG A 119 0.49 -9.66 15.98
N PHE A 120 0.47 -8.42 15.45
CA PHE A 120 -0.21 -8.06 14.20
C PHE A 120 0.77 -7.43 13.18
N PRO A 121 1.83 -8.16 12.73
CA PRO A 121 2.91 -7.58 11.93
C PRO A 121 2.45 -7.15 10.53
N ARG A 122 1.34 -7.69 10.02
CA ARG A 122 0.74 -7.28 8.73
C ARG A 122 0.00 -5.95 8.82
N THR A 123 -0.47 -5.57 10.00
CA THR A 123 -1.18 -4.32 10.26
C THR A 123 -0.21 -3.22 10.72
N PHE A 124 0.60 -3.53 11.72
CA PHE A 124 1.55 -2.58 12.31
C PHE A 124 2.96 -2.87 11.83
N SER A 125 3.48 -1.99 11.00
CA SER A 125 4.86 -2.10 10.48
C SER A 125 5.90 -1.99 11.60
N ASP A 126 7.13 -2.42 11.31
CA ASP A 126 8.26 -2.27 12.23
C ASP A 126 8.46 -0.81 12.68
N LEU A 127 8.25 0.14 11.76
CA LEU A 127 8.25 1.57 12.06
C LEU A 127 7.21 1.92 13.12
N TYR A 128 5.95 1.52 12.92
CA TYR A 128 4.86 1.80 13.84
C TYR A 128 5.19 1.30 15.25
N ARG A 129 5.61 0.05 15.34
CA ARG A 129 5.96 -0.61 16.60
C ARG A 129 7.16 0.03 17.28
N GLY A 130 8.21 0.35 16.51
CA GLY A 130 9.40 1.01 17.04
C GLY A 130 9.10 2.42 17.57
N LEU A 131 8.25 3.20 16.88
CA LEU A 131 7.84 4.51 17.35
C LEU A 131 7.01 4.42 18.64
N VAL A 132 6.07 3.49 18.70
CA VAL A 132 5.24 3.27 19.90
C VAL A 132 6.09 2.82 21.08
N ALA A 133 7.08 1.94 20.85
CA ALA A 133 8.01 1.51 21.91
C ALA A 133 8.76 2.70 22.52
N VAL A 134 9.37 3.54 21.65
CA VAL A 134 10.07 4.75 22.10
C VAL A 134 9.14 5.71 22.82
N GLY A 135 7.91 5.91 22.30
CA GLY A 135 6.90 6.76 22.92
C GLY A 135 6.46 6.28 24.29
N ALA A 136 6.36 4.97 24.48
CA ALA A 136 6.03 4.36 25.78
C ALA A 136 7.20 4.47 26.76
N GLU A 137 8.43 4.18 26.34
CA GLU A 137 9.66 4.28 27.16
C GLU A 137 9.92 5.74 27.61
N SER A 138 9.64 6.74 26.75
CA SER A 138 9.86 8.15 27.06
C SER A 138 8.69 8.82 27.80
N GLY A 139 7.57 8.12 28.00
CA GLY A 139 6.35 8.72 28.57
C GLY A 139 5.62 9.70 27.63
N GLN A 140 6.03 9.78 26.35
CA GLN A 140 5.47 10.71 25.36
C GLN A 140 4.59 10.00 24.31
N LEU A 141 3.90 8.93 24.72
CA LEU A 141 3.12 8.09 23.82
C LEU A 141 2.09 8.89 23.01
N GLY A 142 1.38 9.83 23.63
CA GLY A 142 0.39 10.67 22.96
C GLY A 142 1.00 11.51 21.83
N GLY A 143 2.14 12.16 22.11
CA GLY A 143 2.87 12.96 21.11
C GLY A 143 3.39 12.11 19.94
N VAL A 144 3.90 10.91 20.22
CA VAL A 144 4.34 9.97 19.20
C VAL A 144 3.17 9.48 18.35
N LEU A 145 2.05 9.08 18.97
CA LEU A 145 0.85 8.66 18.26
C LEU A 145 0.28 9.77 17.37
N SER A 146 0.30 11.03 17.84
CA SER A 146 -0.14 12.17 17.02
C SER A 146 0.71 12.34 15.77
N ARG A 147 2.04 12.35 15.90
CA ARG A 147 2.96 12.45 14.76
C ARG A 147 2.86 11.24 13.83
N LEU A 148 2.63 10.06 14.39
CA LEU A 148 2.42 8.84 13.61
C LEU A 148 1.10 8.89 12.84
N ALA A 149 0.04 9.44 13.42
CA ALA A 149 -1.22 9.68 12.73
C ALA A 149 -1.04 10.68 11.57
N ASP A 150 -0.35 11.81 11.80
CA ASP A 150 -0.02 12.78 10.74
C ASP A 150 0.72 12.12 9.57
N TYR A 151 1.72 11.28 9.88
CA TYR A 151 2.48 10.52 8.88
C TYR A 151 1.60 9.56 8.07
N LEU A 152 0.73 8.80 8.75
CA LEU A 152 -0.15 7.82 8.10
C LEU A 152 -1.21 8.52 7.23
N GLU A 153 -1.77 9.63 7.69
CA GLU A 153 -2.74 10.44 6.96
C GLU A 153 -2.12 11.08 5.71
N ALA A 154 -0.93 11.68 5.83
CA ALA A 154 -0.21 12.24 4.70
C ALA A 154 0.08 11.18 3.63
N ARG A 155 0.53 9.99 4.07
CA ARG A 155 0.77 8.86 3.18
C ARG A 155 -0.50 8.34 2.51
N GLN A 156 -1.61 8.30 3.24
CA GLN A 156 -2.90 7.90 2.72
C GLN A 156 -3.43 8.91 1.70
N ALA A 157 -3.32 10.21 1.99
CA ALA A 157 -3.70 11.28 1.09
C ALA A 157 -2.91 11.23 -0.24
N LEU A 158 -1.59 11.02 -0.17
CA LEU A 158 -0.75 10.85 -1.36
C LEU A 158 -1.20 9.64 -2.18
N ARG A 159 -1.46 8.50 -1.53
CA ARG A 159 -1.95 7.30 -2.20
C ARG A 159 -3.30 7.53 -2.88
N GLN A 160 -4.23 8.22 -2.21
CA GLN A 160 -5.56 8.53 -2.77
C GLN A 160 -5.44 9.43 -3.99
N LYS A 161 -4.63 10.51 -3.91
CA LYS A 161 -4.37 11.40 -5.05
C LYS A 161 -3.82 10.64 -6.26
N PHE A 162 -2.83 9.76 -6.02
CA PHE A 162 -2.24 8.94 -7.08
C PHE A 162 -3.24 7.95 -7.69
N THR A 163 -4.02 7.27 -6.86
CA THR A 163 -5.05 6.34 -7.35
C THR A 163 -6.13 7.07 -8.15
N ALA A 164 -6.60 8.22 -7.65
CA ALA A 164 -7.59 9.05 -8.34
C ALA A 164 -7.08 9.53 -9.71
N ALA A 165 -5.81 9.95 -9.78
CA ALA A 165 -5.19 10.39 -11.03
C ALA A 165 -5.09 9.27 -12.09
N LEU A 166 -5.04 8.00 -11.68
CA LEU A 166 -4.95 6.85 -12.60
C LEU A 166 -6.31 6.31 -13.04
N ILE A 167 -7.42 6.64 -12.37
CA ILE A 167 -8.75 6.11 -12.72
C ILE A 167 -9.13 6.51 -14.14
N TYR A 168 -9.00 7.80 -14.48
CA TYR A 168 -9.36 8.30 -15.81
C TYR A 168 -8.50 7.68 -16.93
N PRO A 169 -7.16 7.68 -16.87
CA PRO A 169 -6.34 6.99 -17.85
C PRO A 169 -6.66 5.50 -18.00
N ALA A 170 -6.92 4.80 -16.90
CA ALA A 170 -7.28 3.39 -16.93
C ALA A 170 -8.61 3.17 -17.66
N LEU A 171 -9.64 3.97 -17.35
CA LEU A 171 -10.96 3.87 -17.99
C LEU A 171 -10.86 4.12 -19.49
N VAL A 172 -10.18 5.20 -19.91
CA VAL A 172 -9.98 5.54 -21.33
C VAL A 172 -9.22 4.43 -22.05
N THR A 173 -8.18 3.88 -21.43
CA THR A 173 -7.40 2.79 -22.02
C THR A 173 -8.25 1.53 -22.21
N VAL A 174 -9.08 1.16 -21.24
CA VAL A 174 -9.97 -0.01 -21.35
C VAL A 174 -10.98 0.18 -22.50
N ILE A 175 -11.64 1.34 -22.55
CA ILE A 175 -12.60 1.63 -23.63
C ILE A 175 -11.91 1.59 -25.00
N ALA A 176 -10.76 2.20 -25.09
CA ALA A 176 -9.98 2.25 -26.32
C ALA A 176 -9.55 0.86 -26.80
N LEU A 177 -9.04 0.02 -25.89
CA LEU A 177 -8.69 -1.37 -26.18
C LEU A 177 -9.91 -2.17 -26.63
N ALA A 178 -11.08 -1.94 -26.01
CA ALA A 178 -12.33 -2.60 -26.41
C ALA A 178 -12.73 -2.20 -27.84
N VAL A 179 -12.65 -0.93 -28.19
CA VAL A 179 -12.93 -0.45 -29.56
C VAL A 179 -11.95 -1.05 -30.57
N ILE A 180 -10.66 -1.02 -30.29
CA ILE A 180 -9.63 -1.61 -31.17
C ILE A 180 -9.89 -3.12 -31.35
N ALA A 181 -10.13 -3.83 -30.26
CA ALA A 181 -10.42 -5.27 -30.32
C ALA A 181 -11.67 -5.56 -31.19
N THR A 182 -12.73 -4.77 -31.01
CA THR A 182 -13.96 -4.92 -31.81
C THR A 182 -13.68 -4.68 -33.31
N LEU A 183 -12.94 -3.63 -33.64
CA LEU A 183 -12.56 -3.36 -35.03
C LEU A 183 -11.71 -4.47 -35.64
N LEU A 184 -10.71 -4.96 -34.90
CA LEU A 184 -9.83 -6.03 -35.36
C LEU A 184 -10.55 -7.39 -35.49
N LEU A 185 -11.48 -7.68 -34.58
CA LEU A 185 -12.14 -9.00 -34.54
C LEU A 185 -13.35 -9.11 -35.47
N TYR A 186 -14.03 -7.99 -35.72
CA TYR A 186 -15.28 -7.99 -36.52
C TYR A 186 -15.14 -7.26 -37.84
N VAL A 187 -14.60 -6.04 -37.85
CA VAL A 187 -14.59 -5.20 -39.04
C VAL A 187 -13.51 -5.62 -40.04
N VAL A 188 -12.30 -5.88 -39.58
CA VAL A 188 -11.19 -6.30 -40.44
C VAL A 188 -11.50 -7.59 -41.21
N PRO A 189 -12.04 -8.68 -40.62
CA PRO A 189 -12.38 -9.89 -41.35
C PRO A 189 -13.45 -9.70 -42.45
N GLN A 190 -14.45 -8.83 -42.19
CA GLN A 190 -15.49 -8.53 -43.18
C GLN A 190 -14.90 -7.87 -44.43
N ILE A 191 -13.96 -6.94 -44.26
CA ILE A 191 -13.27 -6.27 -45.37
C ILE A 191 -12.40 -7.28 -46.13
N VAL A 192 -11.69 -8.15 -45.43
CA VAL A 192 -10.87 -9.21 -46.03
C VAL A 192 -11.70 -10.14 -46.89
N ALA A 193 -12.88 -10.56 -46.41
CA ALA A 193 -13.77 -11.47 -47.17
C ALA A 193 -14.22 -10.84 -48.51
N VAL A 194 -14.56 -9.55 -48.54
CA VAL A 194 -14.93 -8.83 -49.75
C VAL A 194 -13.76 -8.78 -50.76
N TYR A 195 -12.54 -8.54 -50.28
CA TYR A 195 -11.33 -8.48 -51.12
C TYR A 195 -10.91 -9.84 -51.70
N GLN A 196 -11.04 -10.90 -50.94
CA GLN A 196 -10.72 -12.27 -51.40
C GLN A 196 -11.62 -12.66 -52.57
N GLN A 197 -12.88 -12.23 -52.59
CA GLN A 197 -13.80 -12.45 -53.68
C GLN A 197 -13.39 -11.71 -54.97
N SER A 198 -12.70 -10.58 -54.83
CA SER A 198 -12.27 -9.74 -55.95
C SER A 198 -10.90 -10.13 -56.55
N ARG A 199 -10.23 -11.18 -56.07
CA ARG A 199 -8.89 -11.66 -56.49
C ARG A 199 -7.79 -10.60 -56.57
N GLN A 200 -7.88 -9.54 -55.75
CA GLN A 200 -6.92 -8.42 -55.73
C GLN A 200 -5.89 -8.56 -54.62
N THR A 201 -4.70 -7.99 -54.85
CA THR A 201 -3.64 -7.94 -53.84
C THR A 201 -3.93 -6.87 -52.83
N LEU A 202 -4.02 -7.27 -51.56
CA LEU A 202 -4.25 -6.33 -50.43
C LEU A 202 -3.08 -5.36 -50.26
N PRO A 203 -3.32 -4.07 -50.00
CA PRO A 203 -2.30 -3.12 -49.60
C PRO A 203 -1.49 -3.63 -48.41
N TRP A 204 -0.21 -3.22 -48.33
CA TRP A 204 0.71 -3.69 -47.26
C TRP A 204 0.20 -3.40 -45.85
N LEU A 205 -0.42 -2.22 -45.66
CA LEU A 205 -0.97 -1.81 -44.36
C LEU A 205 -2.10 -2.72 -43.90
N THR A 206 -3.00 -3.09 -44.82
CA THR A 206 -4.11 -4.01 -44.53
C THR A 206 -3.59 -5.41 -44.24
N ARG A 207 -2.55 -5.88 -44.98
CA ARG A 207 -1.88 -7.16 -44.67
C ARG A 207 -1.24 -7.20 -43.32
N ALA A 208 -0.55 -6.10 -42.92
CA ALA A 208 0.04 -5.97 -41.58
C ALA A 208 -1.04 -6.01 -40.50
N LEU A 209 -2.18 -5.37 -40.73
CA LEU A 209 -3.30 -5.36 -39.77
C LEU A 209 -3.94 -6.76 -39.62
N ILE A 210 -4.12 -7.48 -40.73
CA ILE A 210 -4.63 -8.86 -40.74
C ILE A 210 -3.66 -9.79 -39.98
N ALA A 211 -2.37 -9.71 -40.31
CA ALA A 211 -1.34 -10.47 -39.60
C ALA A 211 -1.34 -10.22 -38.10
N SER A 212 -1.54 -8.94 -37.69
CA SER A 212 -1.67 -8.55 -36.30
C SER A 212 -2.94 -9.11 -35.64
N SER A 213 -4.06 -9.13 -36.37
CA SER A 213 -5.34 -9.70 -35.91
C SER A 213 -5.24 -11.21 -35.75
N ASP A 214 -4.68 -11.92 -36.75
CA ASP A 214 -4.50 -13.36 -36.73
C ASP A 214 -3.50 -13.76 -35.63
N PHE A 215 -2.42 -13.01 -35.48
CA PHE A 215 -1.48 -13.19 -34.38
C PHE A 215 -2.19 -13.04 -33.02
N LEU A 216 -3.00 -12.00 -32.84
CA LEU A 216 -3.74 -11.78 -31.60
C LEU A 216 -4.74 -12.93 -31.32
N ARG A 217 -5.44 -13.41 -32.36
CA ARG A 217 -6.36 -14.56 -32.25
C ARG A 217 -5.63 -15.86 -31.92
N ALA A 218 -4.54 -16.14 -32.64
CA ALA A 218 -3.76 -17.36 -32.45
C ALA A 218 -3.02 -17.41 -31.13
N THR A 219 -2.54 -16.23 -30.65
CA THR A 219 -1.65 -16.15 -29.50
C THR A 219 -2.29 -15.51 -28.26
N GLY A 220 -3.54 -15.01 -28.34
CA GLY A 220 -4.20 -14.31 -27.23
C GLY A 220 -4.22 -15.09 -25.93
N GLY A 221 -4.47 -16.40 -26.00
CA GLY A 221 -4.40 -17.30 -24.84
C GLY A 221 -2.97 -17.48 -24.29
N TYR A 222 -1.98 -17.54 -25.19
CA TYR A 222 -0.57 -17.67 -24.78
C TYR A 222 -0.03 -16.40 -24.13
N TRP A 223 -0.53 -15.20 -24.52
CA TRP A 223 -0.15 -13.94 -23.87
C TRP A 223 -0.60 -13.88 -22.41
N LEU A 224 -1.81 -14.35 -22.11
CA LEU A 224 -2.29 -14.46 -20.73
C LEU A 224 -1.41 -15.44 -19.94
N GLY A 225 -1.08 -16.60 -20.53
CA GLY A 225 -0.16 -17.56 -19.94
C GLY A 225 1.25 -16.98 -19.72
N LEU A 226 1.78 -16.25 -20.72
CA LEU A 226 3.10 -15.60 -20.62
C LEU A 226 3.12 -14.53 -19.53
N VAL A 227 2.09 -13.68 -19.46
CA VAL A 227 1.97 -12.65 -18.40
C VAL A 227 1.87 -13.32 -17.03
N ALA A 228 1.07 -14.37 -16.89
CA ALA A 228 0.99 -15.13 -15.65
C ALA A 228 2.35 -15.79 -15.30
N LEU A 229 3.02 -16.39 -16.26
CA LEU A 229 4.35 -16.98 -16.08
C LEU A 229 5.38 -15.92 -15.67
N LEU A 230 5.41 -14.77 -16.37
CA LEU A 230 6.31 -13.68 -16.03
C LEU A 230 6.02 -13.12 -14.63
N ALA A 231 4.74 -13.01 -14.24
CA ALA A 231 4.35 -12.60 -12.90
C ALA A 231 4.83 -13.60 -11.82
N VAL A 232 4.68 -14.90 -12.08
CA VAL A 232 5.18 -15.97 -11.20
C VAL A 232 6.71 -15.93 -11.12
N VAL A 233 7.40 -15.84 -12.24
CA VAL A 233 8.87 -15.76 -12.31
C VAL A 233 9.35 -14.51 -11.57
N ALA A 234 8.73 -13.36 -11.81
CA ALA A 234 9.05 -12.11 -11.09
C ALA A 234 8.82 -12.25 -9.58
N ALA A 235 7.73 -12.91 -9.16
CA ALA A 235 7.44 -13.19 -7.76
C ALA A 235 8.46 -14.16 -7.13
N LEU A 236 8.92 -15.16 -7.86
CA LEU A 236 9.96 -16.09 -7.40
C LEU A 236 11.33 -15.40 -7.32
N LEU A 237 11.70 -14.66 -8.37
CA LEU A 237 12.95 -13.91 -8.41
C LEU A 237 13.01 -12.81 -7.35
N SER A 238 11.88 -12.17 -7.04
CA SER A 238 11.81 -11.15 -5.98
C SER A 238 12.09 -11.70 -4.57
N ARG A 239 12.03 -13.03 -4.41
CA ARG A 239 12.45 -13.71 -3.16
C ARG A 239 13.96 -13.84 -3.03
N GLN A 240 14.71 -13.80 -4.14
CA GLN A 240 16.16 -13.88 -4.12
C GLN A 240 16.78 -12.52 -3.83
N GLU A 241 17.59 -12.42 -2.76
CA GLU A 241 18.20 -11.17 -2.31
C GLU A 241 19.04 -10.48 -3.38
N ARG A 242 19.89 -11.24 -4.08
CA ARG A 242 20.79 -10.70 -5.12
C ARG A 242 20.01 -10.12 -6.32
N TRP A 243 18.91 -10.73 -6.68
CA TRP A 243 18.06 -10.26 -7.78
C TRP A 243 17.31 -8.99 -7.39
N ARG A 244 16.81 -8.96 -6.16
CA ARG A 244 16.13 -7.80 -5.58
C ARG A 244 17.04 -6.57 -5.50
N GLU A 245 18.32 -6.75 -5.14
CA GLU A 245 19.30 -5.65 -5.15
C GLU A 245 19.58 -5.12 -6.54
N ARG A 246 19.80 -6.00 -7.54
CA ARG A 246 20.03 -5.60 -8.92
C ARG A 246 18.82 -4.87 -9.50
N TRP A 247 17.63 -5.38 -9.25
CA TRP A 247 16.39 -4.77 -9.70
C TRP A 247 16.15 -3.40 -9.06
N GLN A 248 16.35 -3.27 -7.76
CA GLN A 248 16.27 -1.99 -7.08
C GLN A 248 17.34 -1.01 -7.58
N GLY A 249 18.56 -1.47 -7.82
CA GLY A 249 19.63 -0.68 -8.43
C GLY A 249 19.26 -0.16 -9.81
N PHE A 250 18.69 -1.02 -10.67
CA PHE A 250 18.19 -0.63 -11.99
C PHE A 250 17.06 0.40 -11.89
N LEU A 251 16.06 0.19 -11.02
CA LEU A 251 14.99 1.16 -10.81
C LEU A 251 15.52 2.52 -10.32
N LEU A 252 16.50 2.52 -9.42
CA LEU A 252 17.13 3.74 -8.95
C LEU A 252 18.00 4.44 -10.02
N ALA A 253 18.51 3.70 -11.01
CA ALA A 253 19.28 4.27 -12.12
C ALA A 253 18.39 4.97 -13.16
N THR A 254 17.08 4.65 -13.21
CA THR A 254 16.16 5.32 -14.13
C THR A 254 15.93 6.78 -13.72
N PRO A 255 15.95 7.74 -14.68
CA PRO A 255 15.92 9.16 -14.34
C PRO A 255 14.63 9.61 -13.66
N VAL A 256 13.49 9.02 -14.02
CA VAL A 256 12.16 9.39 -13.50
C VAL A 256 11.82 8.57 -12.25
N VAL A 257 11.80 7.24 -12.39
CA VAL A 257 11.39 6.33 -11.30
C VAL A 257 12.39 6.39 -10.15
N GLY A 258 13.69 6.42 -10.46
CA GLY A 258 14.75 6.48 -9.45
C GLY A 258 14.70 7.74 -8.61
N THR A 259 14.34 8.89 -9.21
CA THR A 259 14.21 10.15 -8.46
C THR A 259 13.00 10.11 -7.50
N VAL A 260 11.86 9.59 -7.96
CA VAL A 260 10.66 9.41 -7.12
C VAL A 260 10.94 8.44 -5.97
N LEU A 261 11.56 7.28 -6.25
CA LEU A 261 11.87 6.29 -5.22
C LEU A 261 12.86 6.82 -4.16
N ARG A 262 13.90 7.56 -4.60
CA ARG A 262 14.83 8.23 -3.68
C ARG A 262 14.12 9.26 -2.81
N GLY A 263 13.24 10.08 -3.41
CA GLY A 263 12.43 11.06 -2.69
C GLY A 263 11.56 10.41 -1.62
N LEU A 264 10.83 9.35 -1.96
CA LEU A 264 9.98 8.60 -1.05
C LEU A 264 10.75 7.99 0.13
N ASP A 265 11.89 7.36 -0.15
CA ASP A 265 12.71 6.74 0.89
C ASP A 265 13.40 7.80 1.76
N THR A 266 13.82 8.92 1.17
CA THR A 266 14.38 10.06 1.92
C THR A 266 13.32 10.71 2.83
N ALA A 267 12.11 10.92 2.32
CA ALA A 267 11.01 11.45 3.10
C ALA A 267 10.67 10.55 4.30
N ARG A 268 10.56 9.22 4.06
CA ARG A 268 10.34 8.24 5.13
C ARG A 268 11.44 8.26 6.19
N PHE A 269 12.69 8.28 5.75
CA PHE A 269 13.86 8.34 6.63
C PHE A 269 13.84 9.62 7.48
N ALA A 270 13.67 10.78 6.84
CA ALA A 270 13.67 12.08 7.51
C ALA A 270 12.49 12.22 8.48
N SER A 271 11.27 11.81 8.07
CA SER A 271 10.07 11.84 8.92
C SER A 271 10.23 10.93 10.14
N THR A 272 10.72 9.70 9.94
CA THR A 272 10.97 8.76 11.05
C THR A 272 11.98 9.32 12.04
N LEU A 273 13.08 9.86 11.51
CA LEU A 273 14.13 10.44 12.33
C LEU A 273 13.62 11.68 13.09
N ALA A 274 12.80 12.54 12.45
CA ALA A 274 12.16 13.69 13.07
C ALA A 274 11.26 13.28 14.24
N ILE A 275 10.42 12.27 14.05
CA ILE A 275 9.50 11.77 15.07
C ILE A 275 10.29 11.24 16.27
N LEU A 276 11.29 10.40 16.03
CA LEU A 276 12.09 9.77 17.08
C LEU A 276 12.92 10.79 17.86
N THR A 277 13.64 11.67 17.15
CA THR A 277 14.45 12.70 17.82
C THR A 277 13.58 13.73 18.57
N GLY A 278 12.43 14.07 18.00
CA GLY A 278 11.45 14.95 18.65
C GLY A 278 10.72 14.32 19.84
N SER A 279 10.83 12.99 20.01
CA SER A 279 10.31 12.25 21.18
C SER A 279 11.42 11.97 22.20
N GLY A 280 12.61 12.57 22.04
CA GLY A 280 13.72 12.41 23.00
C GLY A 280 14.53 11.12 22.81
N ALA A 281 14.31 10.36 21.73
CA ALA A 281 15.12 9.17 21.46
C ALA A 281 16.58 9.53 21.23
N PRO A 282 17.55 8.74 21.70
CA PRO A 282 18.96 8.92 21.37
C PRO A 282 19.17 8.89 19.86
N LEU A 283 19.95 9.83 19.32
CA LEU A 283 20.14 10.03 17.88
C LEU A 283 20.57 8.75 17.15
N LEU A 284 21.49 7.98 17.73
CA LEU A 284 21.95 6.73 17.12
C LEU A 284 20.85 5.69 16.99
N ARG A 285 20.03 5.51 18.01
CA ARG A 285 18.90 4.59 18.01
C ARG A 285 17.84 5.04 17.01
N ALA A 286 17.60 6.35 16.93
CA ALA A 286 16.70 6.96 15.97
C ALA A 286 17.19 6.73 14.52
N LEU A 287 18.48 6.86 14.25
CA LEU A 287 19.09 6.61 12.95
C LEU A 287 18.98 5.15 12.52
N GLU A 288 19.25 4.19 13.40
CA GLU A 288 19.15 2.77 13.11
C GLU A 288 17.71 2.37 12.78
N THR A 289 16.74 2.89 13.56
CA THR A 289 15.31 2.66 13.30
C THR A 289 14.88 3.31 11.99
N ALA A 290 15.29 4.56 11.73
CA ALA A 290 14.98 5.26 10.50
C ALA A 290 15.61 4.60 9.26
N ALA A 291 16.81 4.04 9.37
CA ALA A 291 17.42 3.25 8.29
C ALA A 291 16.60 2.00 7.96
N GLY A 292 15.99 1.37 8.96
CA GLY A 292 15.17 0.17 8.80
C GLY A 292 13.92 0.37 7.93
N VAL A 293 13.36 1.59 7.88
CA VAL A 293 12.14 1.88 7.08
C VAL A 293 12.40 2.18 5.61
N ILE A 294 13.65 2.34 5.21
CA ILE A 294 14.05 2.57 3.82
C ILE A 294 13.80 1.31 3.00
N TRP A 295 13.03 1.43 1.91
CA TRP A 295 12.72 0.29 1.05
C TRP A 295 13.90 -0.11 0.16
N ALA A 296 14.60 0.86 -0.43
CA ALA A 296 15.72 0.61 -1.34
C ALA A 296 17.00 0.25 -0.56
N ARG A 297 17.48 -0.96 -0.74
CA ARG A 297 18.68 -1.46 -0.05
C ARG A 297 19.93 -0.59 -0.22
N PRO A 298 20.21 -0.02 -1.41
CA PRO A 298 21.35 0.88 -1.56
C PRO A 298 21.26 2.12 -0.66
N ILE A 299 20.08 2.71 -0.55
CA ILE A 299 19.84 3.88 0.31
C ILE A 299 19.89 3.46 1.80
N ARG A 300 19.32 2.30 2.12
CA ARG A 300 19.39 1.73 3.48
C ARG A 300 20.82 1.50 3.93
N ARG A 301 21.67 0.93 3.07
CA ARG A 301 23.11 0.75 3.36
C ARG A 301 23.81 2.08 3.60
N ALA A 302 23.52 3.09 2.80
CA ALA A 302 24.03 4.44 3.00
C ALA A 302 23.59 5.04 4.35
N ALA A 303 22.33 4.83 4.75
CA ALA A 303 21.83 5.27 6.05
C ALA A 303 22.55 4.56 7.22
N HIS A 304 22.76 3.25 7.14
CA HIS A 304 23.53 2.52 8.15
C HIS A 304 25.00 2.95 8.19
N ALA A 305 25.63 3.22 7.04
CA ALA A 305 26.98 3.75 6.99
C ALA A 305 27.06 5.16 7.63
N ALA A 306 26.08 6.01 7.37
CA ALA A 306 26.00 7.31 8.05
C ALA A 306 25.84 7.14 9.57
N ALA A 307 25.01 6.19 10.03
CA ALA A 307 24.87 5.90 11.47
C ALA A 307 26.20 5.43 12.11
N ALA A 308 27.00 4.64 11.39
CA ALA A 308 28.34 4.25 11.85
C ALA A 308 29.28 5.44 12.03
N HIS A 309 29.31 6.37 11.07
CA HIS A 309 30.11 7.60 11.20
C HIS A 309 29.63 8.51 12.35
N VAL A 310 28.31 8.60 12.57
CA VAL A 310 27.78 9.34 13.72
C VAL A 310 28.22 8.70 15.04
N ARG A 311 28.28 7.37 15.12
CA ARG A 311 28.80 6.65 16.29
C ARG A 311 30.27 6.97 16.57
N GLU A 312 31.06 7.25 15.52
CA GLU A 312 32.46 7.68 15.59
C GLU A 312 32.61 9.19 15.92
N GLY A 313 31.49 9.91 16.14
CA GLY A 313 31.51 11.32 16.51
C GLY A 313 31.45 12.30 15.33
N VAL A 314 31.24 11.81 14.10
CA VAL A 314 31.05 12.67 12.93
C VAL A 314 29.64 13.29 13.01
N SER A 315 29.50 14.59 12.66
CA SER A 315 28.18 15.24 12.62
C SER A 315 27.25 14.53 11.60
N LEU A 316 25.96 14.45 11.89
CA LEU A 316 24.97 13.80 11.07
C LEU A 316 24.95 14.37 9.64
N ALA A 317 25.05 15.69 9.49
CA ALA A 317 25.10 16.35 8.20
C ALA A 317 26.27 15.86 7.35
N ARG A 318 27.48 15.80 7.94
CA ARG A 318 28.67 15.28 7.24
C ARG A 318 28.59 13.80 6.93
N ALA A 319 28.05 13.02 7.86
CA ALA A 319 27.83 11.58 7.68
C ALA A 319 26.88 11.29 6.50
N LEU A 320 25.77 12.04 6.37
CA LEU A 320 24.84 11.92 5.26
C LEU A 320 25.44 12.42 3.94
N ALA A 321 26.18 13.54 3.97
CA ALA A 321 26.83 14.12 2.80
C ALA A 321 27.86 13.16 2.18
N SER A 322 28.63 12.46 3.00
CA SER A 322 29.66 11.50 2.55
C SER A 322 29.10 10.36 1.71
N GLN A 323 27.84 10.00 1.92
CA GLN A 323 27.19 8.89 1.22
C GLN A 323 26.73 9.27 -0.21
N ARG A 324 26.66 10.55 -0.57
CA ARG A 324 26.20 11.06 -1.90
C ARG A 324 24.87 10.50 -2.39
N THR A 325 24.13 9.85 -1.53
CA THR A 325 22.85 9.19 -1.85
C THR A 325 21.65 10.06 -1.47
N PHE A 326 21.83 10.86 -0.42
CA PHE A 326 20.77 11.73 0.10
C PHE A 326 20.74 13.07 -0.64
N PRO A 327 19.51 13.63 -0.87
CA PRO A 327 19.36 14.94 -1.49
C PRO A 327 20.08 16.04 -0.71
N ALA A 328 20.65 17.00 -1.43
CA ALA A 328 21.37 18.13 -0.83
C ALA A 328 20.49 18.92 0.16
N LEU A 329 19.20 19.07 -0.13
CA LEU A 329 18.26 19.76 0.74
C LEU A 329 18.18 19.12 2.13
N LEU A 330 18.09 17.77 2.22
CA LEU A 330 18.10 17.07 3.50
C LEU A 330 19.39 17.36 4.27
N VAL A 331 20.54 17.27 3.60
CA VAL A 331 21.84 17.52 4.23
C VAL A 331 21.95 18.94 4.76
N HIS A 332 21.50 19.93 3.99
CA HIS A 332 21.53 21.34 4.43
C HIS A 332 20.60 21.60 5.61
N LEU A 333 19.37 21.07 5.60
CA LEU A 333 18.45 21.23 6.70
C LEU A 333 18.94 20.53 7.98
N VAL A 334 19.53 19.34 7.84
CA VAL A 334 20.16 18.62 8.96
C VAL A 334 21.32 19.44 9.53
N ALA A 335 22.21 20.03 8.69
CA ALA A 335 23.29 20.88 9.14
C ALA A 335 22.80 22.09 9.94
N ASN A 336 21.78 22.76 9.43
CA ASN A 336 21.14 23.89 10.15
C ASN A 336 20.50 23.43 11.46
N GLY A 337 19.86 22.24 11.48
CA GLY A 337 19.25 21.66 12.67
C GLY A 337 20.27 21.29 13.75
N GLU A 338 21.43 20.74 13.36
CA GLU A 338 22.55 20.45 14.28
C GLU A 338 23.14 21.73 14.88
N GLN A 339 23.35 22.76 14.06
CA GLN A 339 23.91 24.04 14.53
C GLN A 339 22.96 24.83 15.43
N SER A 340 21.66 24.79 15.16
CA SER A 340 20.63 25.51 15.93
C SER A 340 20.06 24.74 17.11
N GLY A 341 20.41 23.46 17.28
CA GLY A 341 19.80 22.57 18.27
C GLY A 341 18.35 22.18 17.96
N ARG A 342 17.85 22.46 16.75
CA ARG A 342 16.45 22.24 16.31
C ARG A 342 16.37 21.14 15.24
N LEU A 343 17.14 20.08 15.45
CA LEU A 343 17.24 18.95 14.50
C LEU A 343 15.88 18.31 14.18
N PRO A 344 14.98 18.03 15.14
CA PRO A 344 13.68 17.43 14.84
C PRO A 344 12.82 18.29 13.91
N GLU A 345 12.80 19.60 14.08
CA GLU A 345 12.02 20.52 13.25
C GLU A 345 12.58 20.60 11.82
N MET A 346 13.90 20.63 11.68
CA MET A 346 14.56 20.69 10.37
C MET A 346 14.39 19.38 9.60
N LEU A 347 14.41 18.24 10.29
CA LEU A 347 14.11 16.94 9.72
C LEU A 347 12.66 16.81 9.25
N ASP A 348 11.71 17.28 10.04
CA ASP A 348 10.29 17.30 9.67
C ASP A 348 10.07 18.20 8.45
N ARG A 349 10.72 19.36 8.40
CA ARG A 349 10.69 20.23 7.22
C ARG A 349 11.29 19.54 5.99
N ALA A 350 12.43 18.87 6.15
CA ALA A 350 13.05 18.11 5.06
C ALA A 350 12.12 17.01 4.53
N ALA A 351 11.44 16.30 5.42
CA ALA A 351 10.48 15.26 5.06
C ALA A 351 9.32 15.84 4.24
N ARG A 352 8.69 16.91 4.71
CA ARG A 352 7.58 17.57 4.00
C ARG A 352 7.98 18.11 2.63
N GLU A 353 9.16 18.71 2.51
CA GLU A 353 9.65 19.21 1.22
C GLU A 353 9.90 18.06 0.23
N GLN A 354 10.43 16.92 0.71
CA GLN A 354 10.62 15.73 -0.11
C GLN A 354 9.28 15.11 -0.54
N ASP A 355 8.31 15.01 0.37
CA ASP A 355 6.96 14.52 0.05
C ASP A 355 6.28 15.42 -0.98
N ALA A 356 6.37 16.76 -0.83
CA ALA A 356 5.84 17.73 -1.78
C ALA A 356 6.52 17.63 -3.16
N ASP A 357 7.85 17.40 -3.21
CA ASP A 357 8.56 17.21 -4.47
C ASP A 357 8.13 15.92 -5.18
N VAL A 358 7.99 14.83 -4.43
CA VAL A 358 7.46 13.56 -4.96
C VAL A 358 6.04 13.74 -5.47
N GLU A 359 5.16 14.40 -4.71
CA GLU A 359 3.78 14.68 -5.14
C GLU A 359 3.74 15.50 -6.43
N ARG A 360 4.53 16.57 -6.54
CA ARG A 360 4.64 17.37 -7.77
C ARG A 360 5.05 16.52 -8.98
N ARG A 361 6.07 15.68 -8.82
CA ARG A 361 6.57 14.80 -9.88
C ARG A 361 5.53 13.76 -10.30
N LEU A 362 4.85 13.13 -9.35
CA LEU A 362 3.80 12.15 -9.64
C LEU A 362 2.61 12.80 -10.35
N THR A 363 2.19 13.99 -9.90
CA THR A 363 1.10 14.75 -10.54
C THR A 363 1.48 15.14 -11.97
N TRP A 364 2.71 15.60 -12.20
CA TRP A 364 3.20 15.96 -13.52
C TRP A 364 3.26 14.75 -14.46
N LEU A 365 3.74 13.61 -13.98
CA LEU A 365 3.74 12.34 -14.72
C LEU A 365 2.31 11.92 -15.09
N ALA A 366 1.38 11.97 -14.14
CA ALA A 366 -0.02 11.63 -14.38
C ALA A 366 -0.65 12.56 -15.43
N ALA A 367 -0.33 13.87 -15.38
CA ALA A 367 -0.82 14.84 -16.36
C ALA A 367 -0.30 14.58 -17.78
N LEU A 368 0.92 14.04 -17.93
CA LEU A 368 1.48 13.69 -19.25
C LEU A 368 0.87 12.40 -19.84
N VAL A 369 0.40 11.49 -19.00
CA VAL A 369 -0.19 10.23 -19.48
C VAL A 369 -1.42 10.49 -20.34
N GLN A 370 -2.26 11.47 -19.99
CA GLN A 370 -3.49 11.76 -20.71
C GLN A 370 -3.24 12.25 -22.15
N PRO A 371 -2.44 13.31 -22.44
CA PRO A 371 -2.10 13.69 -23.81
C PRO A 371 -1.42 12.58 -24.60
N ALA A 372 -0.51 11.84 -23.96
CA ALA A 372 0.17 10.73 -24.61
C ALA A 372 -0.81 9.63 -25.04
N LEU A 373 -1.78 9.28 -24.20
CA LEU A 373 -2.84 8.33 -24.55
C LEU A 373 -3.70 8.83 -25.71
N ILE A 374 -4.10 10.11 -25.72
CA ILE A 374 -4.92 10.67 -26.79
C ILE A 374 -4.17 10.61 -28.13
N VAL A 375 -2.90 11.02 -28.16
CA VAL A 375 -2.08 10.98 -29.38
C VAL A 375 -1.88 9.53 -29.84
N PHE A 376 -1.56 8.61 -28.91
CA PHE A 376 -1.37 7.21 -29.23
C PHE A 376 -2.64 6.57 -29.77
N MET A 377 -3.79 6.84 -29.16
CA MET A 377 -5.09 6.33 -29.61
C MET A 377 -5.49 6.92 -30.97
N GLY A 378 -5.30 8.24 -31.14
CA GLY A 378 -5.54 8.90 -32.44
C GLY A 378 -4.69 8.30 -33.57
N ALA A 379 -3.41 8.00 -33.28
CA ALA A 379 -2.54 7.33 -34.25
C ALA A 379 -3.03 5.92 -34.59
N ILE A 380 -3.44 5.13 -33.62
CA ILE A 380 -3.99 3.77 -33.87
C ILE A 380 -5.28 3.86 -34.71
N VAL A 381 -6.21 4.74 -34.33
CA VAL A 381 -7.46 4.91 -35.10
C VAL A 381 -7.17 5.37 -36.52
N LEU A 382 -6.23 6.30 -36.71
CA LEU A 382 -5.81 6.76 -38.05
C LEU A 382 -5.28 5.57 -38.89
N VAL A 383 -4.39 4.76 -38.32
CA VAL A 383 -3.85 3.56 -38.99
C VAL A 383 -4.97 2.60 -39.37
N LEU A 384 -5.92 2.36 -38.47
CA LEU A 384 -7.07 1.50 -38.73
C LEU A 384 -7.95 2.05 -39.86
N VAL A 385 -8.27 3.35 -39.83
CA VAL A 385 -9.07 3.99 -40.89
C VAL A 385 -8.36 3.93 -42.25
N LEU A 386 -7.05 4.21 -42.28
CA LEU A 386 -6.27 4.13 -43.51
C LEU A 386 -6.22 2.68 -44.03
N ALA A 387 -6.04 1.70 -43.15
CA ALA A 387 -6.00 0.29 -43.54
C ALA A 387 -7.34 -0.22 -44.12
N VAL A 388 -8.46 0.41 -43.71
CA VAL A 388 -9.81 0.12 -44.21
C VAL A 388 -10.11 0.89 -45.52
N MET A 389 -9.70 2.17 -45.56
CA MET A 389 -10.01 3.05 -46.70
C MET A 389 -9.13 2.79 -47.93
N LEU A 390 -7.83 2.47 -47.76
CA LEU A 390 -6.92 2.21 -48.88
C LEU A 390 -7.46 1.13 -49.85
N PRO A 391 -7.93 -0.02 -49.35
CA PRO A 391 -8.57 -1.01 -50.20
C PRO A 391 -9.78 -0.45 -51.00
N ILE A 392 -10.69 0.29 -50.36
CA ILE A 392 -11.91 0.81 -50.97
C ILE A 392 -11.58 1.80 -52.09
N VAL A 393 -10.61 2.68 -51.87
CA VAL A 393 -10.15 3.65 -52.88
C VAL A 393 -9.48 2.93 -54.07
N SER A 394 -8.67 1.89 -53.82
CA SER A 394 -8.01 1.14 -54.87
C SER A 394 -9.02 0.40 -55.77
N MET A 395 -10.11 -0.12 -55.21
CA MET A 395 -11.20 -0.72 -55.99
C MET A 395 -11.91 0.29 -56.91
N ASN A 396 -12.15 1.51 -56.42
CA ASN A 396 -12.86 2.53 -57.20
C ASN A 396 -12.03 3.09 -58.37
N GLN A 397 -10.70 2.98 -58.31
CA GLN A 397 -9.78 3.37 -59.39
C GLN A 397 -9.72 2.35 -60.56
N LEU A 398 -10.15 1.11 -60.34
CA LEU A 398 -10.12 0.05 -61.32
C LEU A 398 -11.43 -0.10 -62.08
N ILE A 399 -12.48 0.60 -61.69
CA ILE A 399 -13.79 0.63 -62.31
C ILE A 399 -13.88 1.79 -63.35
N ARG A 400 -12.85 2.64 -63.41
CA ARG A 400 -12.65 3.63 -64.47
C ARG A 400 -11.69 3.12 -65.53
#